data_02596c70742d4c666e77af8ea256ced3
#
_entry.id   02596c70742d4c666e77af8ea256ced3
#
_cell.length_a   1.000
_cell.length_b   1.000
_cell.length_c   1.000
_cell.angle_alpha   90.00
_cell.angle_beta   90.00
_cell.angle_gamma   90.00
#
_symmetry.space_group_name_H-M   'P 1'
#
loop_
_entity.id
_entity.type
_entity.pdbx_description
1 polymer ?
#
loop_
_entity_poly.entity_id
_entity_poly.type
_entity_poly.pdbx_seq_one_letter_code
_entity_poly.pdbx_strand_id
1 'polypeptide(L)'
;MSAQTFSNAQAKTPYIEHGNGHGEAAHATQSYDYRIATHRLGLWLFIISDGFVFGGLLVARFYLLGFHRPELSQILGLAVTSVLLISSFFMNRAEVQISQGNRRGFVTNMILTMLLGSLFLAGVVGVEWQEAPFGPSDGAAAAIFYMMTGMHAFHVLSGVIFLAIILRNGLRGKYTAERHWGVEAVANYWHFVDLVWIFFYPALYLIGVL
;
A
#
# COMPACT_ATOMS: atom_id res chain seq x y z
N MET A 1 -30.57 -88.36 6.80
CA MET A 1 -29.95 -87.40 7.72
C MET A 1 -29.43 -86.29 6.87
N SER A 2 -30.21 -85.20 6.78
CA SER A 2 -29.91 -84.04 5.90
C SER A 2 -29.47 -82.85 6.80
N ALA A 3 -28.26 -82.37 6.60
CA ALA A 3 -27.78 -81.21 7.25
C ALA A 3 -28.11 -79.98 6.38
N GLN A 4 -28.92 -79.09 6.91
CA GLN A 4 -29.22 -77.78 6.25
C GLN A 4 -28.15 -76.81 6.55
N THR A 5 -27.47 -76.30 5.53
CA THR A 5 -26.52 -75.19 5.55
C THR A 5 -27.32 -73.88 5.51
N PHE A 6 -27.28 -73.11 6.60
CA PHE A 6 -27.80 -71.74 6.64
C PHE A 6 -26.82 -70.83 5.97
N SER A 7 -27.18 -70.29 4.81
CA SER A 7 -26.50 -69.24 4.13
C SER A 7 -26.82 -67.91 4.82
N ASN A 8 -25.77 -67.28 5.42
CA ASN A 8 -25.85 -66.00 6.10
C ASN A 8 -25.68 -64.88 5.04
N ALA A 9 -26.79 -64.43 4.47
CA ALA A 9 -26.81 -63.27 3.59
C ALA A 9 -26.75 -62.00 4.46
N GLN A 10 -25.53 -61.49 4.69
CA GLN A 10 -25.35 -60.17 5.25
C GLN A 10 -25.80 -59.12 4.22
N ALA A 11 -26.94 -58.48 4.50
CA ALA A 11 -27.40 -57.33 3.79
C ALA A 11 -26.39 -56.16 4.04
N LYS A 12 -25.63 -55.80 3.02
CA LYS A 12 -24.88 -54.55 3.00
C LYS A 12 -25.88 -53.40 2.96
N THR A 13 -26.08 -52.74 4.09
CA THR A 13 -26.70 -51.39 4.11
C THR A 13 -25.80 -50.44 3.34
N PRO A 14 -26.32 -49.67 2.37
CA PRO A 14 -25.55 -48.63 1.72
C PRO A 14 -25.28 -47.52 2.74
N TYR A 15 -24.03 -47.36 3.16
CA TYR A 15 -23.60 -46.15 3.84
C TYR A 15 -23.81 -44.99 2.87
N ILE A 16 -24.82 -44.18 3.14
CA ILE A 16 -24.96 -42.87 2.54
C ILE A 16 -23.88 -42.01 3.17
N GLU A 17 -22.80 -41.84 2.47
CA GLU A 17 -21.74 -40.90 2.76
C GLU A 17 -22.31 -39.48 2.59
N HIS A 18 -23.02 -38.99 3.63
CA HIS A 18 -23.45 -37.59 3.68
C HIS A 18 -22.23 -36.73 3.75
N GLY A 19 -21.98 -36.10 2.62
CA GLY A 19 -20.84 -35.24 2.30
C GLY A 19 -20.38 -34.32 3.41
N ASN A 20 -19.12 -34.47 3.75
CA ASN A 20 -18.30 -33.54 4.54
C ASN A 20 -17.98 -32.22 3.81
N GLY A 21 -18.57 -31.96 2.65
CA GLY A 21 -18.29 -30.78 1.84
C GLY A 21 -18.58 -29.45 2.54
N HIS A 22 -19.56 -29.42 3.43
CA HIS A 22 -19.84 -28.20 4.21
C HIS A 22 -18.80 -27.95 5.31
N GLY A 23 -18.26 -29.00 5.91
CA GLY A 23 -17.20 -28.88 6.93
C GLY A 23 -15.87 -28.42 6.32
N GLU A 24 -15.46 -29.00 5.21
CA GLU A 24 -14.22 -28.61 4.51
C GLU A 24 -14.27 -27.17 3.98
N ALA A 25 -15.40 -26.76 3.41
CA ALA A 25 -15.59 -25.38 2.97
C ALA A 25 -15.55 -24.39 4.14
N ALA A 26 -16.19 -24.71 5.28
CA ALA A 26 -16.16 -23.89 6.48
C ALA A 26 -14.75 -23.79 7.08
N HIS A 27 -14.00 -24.89 7.15
CA HIS A 27 -12.61 -24.88 7.61
C HIS A 27 -11.69 -24.12 6.66
N ALA A 28 -11.88 -24.20 5.34
CA ALA A 28 -11.12 -23.45 4.35
C ALA A 28 -11.39 -21.96 4.46
N THR A 29 -12.63 -21.54 4.68
CA THR A 29 -13.01 -20.13 4.86
C THR A 29 -12.44 -19.58 6.16
N GLN A 30 -12.57 -20.29 7.27
CA GLN A 30 -12.02 -19.91 8.56
C GLN A 30 -10.47 -19.79 8.52
N SER A 31 -9.80 -20.69 7.81
CA SER A 31 -8.34 -20.62 7.57
C SER A 31 -7.95 -19.39 6.75
N TYR A 32 -8.74 -19.01 5.75
CA TYR A 32 -8.51 -17.83 4.93
C TYR A 32 -8.67 -16.55 5.76
N ASP A 33 -9.75 -16.41 6.51
CA ASP A 33 -10.05 -15.24 7.34
C ASP A 33 -8.98 -15.03 8.43
N TYR A 34 -8.52 -16.10 9.06
CA TYR A 34 -7.43 -16.05 10.03
C TYR A 34 -6.12 -15.55 9.39
N ARG A 35 -5.79 -16.03 8.19
CA ARG A 35 -4.61 -15.58 7.45
C ARG A 35 -4.71 -14.10 7.08
N ILE A 36 -5.87 -13.64 6.63
CA ILE A 36 -6.08 -12.21 6.32
C ILE A 36 -5.94 -11.35 7.57
N ALA A 37 -6.49 -11.76 8.71
CA ALA A 37 -6.33 -11.04 9.97
C ALA A 37 -4.85 -10.91 10.38
N THR A 38 -4.06 -11.97 10.24
CA THR A 38 -2.61 -11.95 10.51
C THR A 38 -1.87 -11.02 9.54
N HIS A 39 -2.21 -11.04 8.25
CA HIS A 39 -1.60 -10.14 7.26
C HIS A 39 -1.98 -8.67 7.52
N ARG A 40 -3.20 -8.39 7.93
CA ARG A 40 -3.64 -7.05 8.34
C ARG A 40 -2.85 -6.55 9.54
N LEU A 41 -2.70 -7.37 10.56
CA LEU A 41 -1.91 -7.03 11.73
C LEU A 41 -0.45 -6.70 11.34
N GLY A 42 0.17 -7.55 10.52
CA GLY A 42 1.54 -7.32 10.04
C GLY A 42 1.69 -6.01 9.26
N LEU A 43 0.73 -5.69 8.38
CA LEU A 43 0.71 -4.42 7.64
C LEU A 43 0.60 -3.21 8.59
N TRP A 44 -0.29 -3.25 9.56
CA TRP A 44 -0.46 -2.15 10.51
C TRP A 44 0.75 -1.97 11.42
N LEU A 45 1.38 -3.06 11.89
CA LEU A 45 2.62 -2.98 12.66
C LEU A 45 3.76 -2.36 11.84
N PHE A 46 3.86 -2.72 10.55
CA PHE A 46 4.82 -2.13 9.62
C PHE A 46 4.57 -0.62 9.46
N ILE A 47 3.32 -0.21 9.15
CA ILE A 47 2.93 1.20 8.97
C ILE A 47 3.22 2.02 10.24
N ILE A 48 2.89 1.50 11.42
CA ILE A 48 3.15 2.17 12.69
C ILE A 48 4.65 2.32 12.93
N SER A 49 5.44 1.26 12.71
CA SER A 49 6.90 1.30 12.85
C SER A 49 7.52 2.35 11.93
N ASP A 50 7.07 2.38 10.68
CA ASP A 50 7.54 3.33 9.67
C ASP A 50 7.10 4.77 9.99
N GLY A 51 5.90 4.92 10.55
CA GLY A 51 5.41 6.19 11.08
C GLY A 51 6.30 6.79 12.17
N PHE A 52 6.92 5.97 13.02
CA PHE A 52 7.90 6.46 14.00
C PHE A 52 9.19 6.97 13.33
N VAL A 53 9.63 6.34 12.24
CA VAL A 53 10.81 6.80 11.49
C VAL A 53 10.53 8.17 10.88
N PHE A 54 9.41 8.35 10.20
CA PHE A 54 9.02 9.63 9.61
C PHE A 54 8.73 10.70 10.68
N GLY A 55 8.09 10.32 11.78
CA GLY A 55 7.88 11.20 12.93
C GLY A 55 9.20 11.67 13.54
N GLY A 56 10.19 10.79 13.66
CA GLY A 56 11.54 11.13 14.10
C GLY A 56 12.22 12.14 13.17
N LEU A 57 12.09 11.98 11.86
CA LEU A 57 12.60 12.96 10.88
C LEU A 57 11.92 14.32 11.02
N LEU A 58 10.60 14.34 11.24
CA LEU A 58 9.84 15.56 11.46
C LEU A 58 10.30 16.28 12.74
N VAL A 59 10.50 15.55 13.84
CA VAL A 59 11.05 16.08 15.08
C VAL A 59 12.47 16.63 14.86
N ALA A 60 13.32 15.88 14.16
CA ALA A 60 14.68 16.30 13.83
C ALA A 60 14.69 17.61 13.02
N ARG A 61 13.75 17.76 12.08
CA ARG A 61 13.59 19.01 11.30
C ARG A 61 13.36 20.20 12.22
N PHE A 62 12.42 20.12 13.17
CA PHE A 62 12.11 21.21 14.09
C PHE A 62 13.22 21.43 15.12
N TYR A 63 13.91 20.38 15.55
CA TYR A 63 15.05 20.49 16.46
C TYR A 63 16.26 21.18 15.83
N LEU A 64 16.57 20.86 14.56
CA LEU A 64 17.76 21.39 13.87
C LEU A 64 17.55 22.79 13.29
N LEU A 65 16.36 23.09 12.76
CA LEU A 65 16.08 24.36 12.09
C LEU A 65 15.17 25.29 12.90
N GLY A 66 14.54 24.81 13.98
CA GLY A 66 13.53 25.60 14.69
C GLY A 66 12.42 26.06 13.73
N PHE A 67 12.20 27.35 13.66
CA PHE A 67 11.26 27.99 12.74
C PHE A 67 11.93 28.60 11.51
N HIS A 68 13.14 28.19 11.15
CA HIS A 68 13.76 28.57 9.89
C HIS A 68 13.41 27.52 8.83
N ARG A 69 13.15 27.96 7.60
CA ARG A 69 12.88 27.08 6.47
C ARG A 69 13.96 27.26 5.39
N PRO A 70 14.31 26.22 4.65
CA PRO A 70 15.16 26.35 3.47
C PRO A 70 14.47 27.19 2.38
N GLU A 71 15.25 27.89 1.56
CA GLU A 71 14.76 28.62 0.39
C GLU A 71 14.41 27.64 -0.71
N LEU A 72 13.15 27.22 -0.76
CA LEU A 72 12.62 26.26 -1.73
C LEU A 72 11.50 26.90 -2.55
N SER A 73 11.32 26.43 -3.78
CA SER A 73 10.23 26.85 -4.65
C SER A 73 8.89 26.32 -4.13
N GLN A 74 8.08 27.23 -3.53
CA GLN A 74 6.75 26.85 -3.02
C GLN A 74 5.80 26.41 -4.14
N ILE A 75 5.94 27.00 -5.34
CA ILE A 75 5.08 26.65 -6.49
C ILE A 75 5.37 25.22 -6.93
N LEU A 76 6.65 24.83 -7.01
CA LEU A 76 7.03 23.47 -7.37
C LEU A 76 6.57 22.49 -6.28
N GLY A 77 6.82 22.78 -5.00
CA GLY A 77 6.35 21.96 -3.89
C GLY A 77 4.84 21.76 -3.88
N LEU A 78 4.05 22.82 -4.17
CA LEU A 78 2.60 22.72 -4.29
C LEU A 78 2.18 21.86 -5.51
N ALA A 79 2.87 22.02 -6.63
CA ALA A 79 2.56 21.25 -7.84
C ALA A 79 2.79 19.74 -7.62
N VAL A 80 3.96 19.33 -7.09
CA VAL A 80 4.26 17.92 -6.82
C VAL A 80 3.33 17.34 -5.76
N THR A 81 2.99 18.12 -4.72
CA THR A 81 2.02 17.73 -3.69
C THR A 81 0.64 17.47 -4.31
N SER A 82 0.17 18.36 -5.17
CA SER A 82 -1.12 18.20 -5.86
C SER A 82 -1.17 16.94 -6.72
N VAL A 83 -0.09 16.64 -7.43
CA VAL A 83 0.04 15.42 -8.24
C VAL A 83 -0.07 14.18 -7.37
N LEU A 84 0.59 14.16 -6.21
CA LEU A 84 0.57 13.02 -5.29
C LEU A 84 -0.84 12.82 -4.69
N LEU A 85 -1.49 13.88 -4.23
CA LEU A 85 -2.86 13.81 -3.69
C LEU A 85 -3.89 13.34 -4.74
N ILE A 86 -3.74 13.79 -5.99
CA ILE A 86 -4.59 13.30 -7.08
C ILE A 86 -4.32 11.79 -7.33
N SER A 87 -3.09 11.32 -7.20
CA SER A 87 -2.77 9.90 -7.32
C SER A 87 -3.49 9.06 -6.26
N SER A 88 -3.58 9.57 -5.03
CA SER A 88 -4.30 8.93 -3.93
C SER A 88 -5.79 8.76 -4.23
N PHE A 89 -6.41 9.76 -4.86
CA PHE A 89 -7.80 9.66 -5.32
C PHE A 89 -7.99 8.53 -6.34
N PHE A 90 -7.08 8.39 -7.31
CA PHE A 90 -7.15 7.29 -8.28
C PHE A 90 -6.88 5.93 -7.64
N MET A 91 -6.01 5.84 -6.62
CA MET A 91 -5.80 4.61 -5.88
C MET A 91 -7.06 4.14 -5.15
N ASN A 92 -7.74 5.05 -4.45
CA ASN A 92 -9.04 4.76 -3.82
C ASN A 92 -10.07 4.28 -4.86
N ARG A 93 -10.16 4.95 -6.02
CA ARG A 93 -11.04 4.50 -7.09
C ARG A 93 -10.68 3.12 -7.62
N ALA A 94 -9.39 2.79 -7.72
CA ALA A 94 -8.95 1.46 -8.17
C ALA A 94 -9.44 0.37 -7.21
N GLU A 95 -9.31 0.59 -5.91
CA GLU A 95 -9.79 -0.32 -4.86
C GLU A 95 -11.31 -0.52 -4.93
N VAL A 96 -12.08 0.56 -5.04
CA VAL A 96 -13.54 0.49 -5.20
C VAL A 96 -13.95 -0.24 -6.48
N GLN A 97 -13.24 -0.02 -7.59
CA GLN A 97 -13.57 -0.68 -8.87
C GLN A 97 -13.32 -2.21 -8.81
N ILE A 98 -12.25 -2.65 -8.14
CA ILE A 98 -12.01 -4.10 -8.01
C ILE A 98 -13.01 -4.76 -7.07
N SER A 99 -13.43 -4.10 -5.98
CA SER A 99 -14.46 -4.62 -5.07
C SER A 99 -15.83 -4.74 -5.74
N GLN A 100 -16.11 -3.92 -6.76
CA GLN A 100 -17.31 -4.00 -7.60
C GLN A 100 -17.16 -4.96 -8.79
N GLY A 101 -16.03 -5.64 -8.94
CA GLY A 101 -15.76 -6.55 -10.05
C GLY A 101 -15.44 -5.85 -11.39
N ASN A 102 -15.32 -4.52 -11.42
CA ASN A 102 -14.99 -3.75 -12.62
C ASN A 102 -13.47 -3.74 -12.87
N ARG A 103 -12.97 -4.79 -13.51
CA ARG A 103 -11.56 -4.96 -13.82
C ARG A 103 -10.99 -3.85 -14.72
N ARG A 104 -11.77 -3.33 -15.68
CA ARG A 104 -11.29 -2.27 -16.57
C ARG A 104 -11.05 -0.98 -15.80
N GLY A 105 -12.01 -0.60 -14.96
CA GLY A 105 -11.89 0.56 -14.08
C GLY A 105 -10.71 0.43 -13.12
N PHE A 106 -10.50 -0.74 -12.51
CA PHE A 106 -9.34 -1.04 -11.68
C PHE A 106 -8.01 -0.79 -12.42
N VAL A 107 -7.83 -1.40 -13.60
CA VAL A 107 -6.58 -1.28 -14.39
C VAL A 107 -6.31 0.17 -14.77
N THR A 108 -7.32 0.91 -15.26
CA THR A 108 -7.17 2.31 -15.66
C THR A 108 -6.75 3.19 -14.48
N ASN A 109 -7.44 3.08 -13.34
CA ASN A 109 -7.12 3.89 -12.16
C ASN A 109 -5.74 3.52 -11.58
N MET A 110 -5.36 2.24 -11.58
CA MET A 110 -4.05 1.78 -11.14
C MET A 110 -2.91 2.35 -12.00
N ILE A 111 -3.07 2.38 -13.33
CA ILE A 111 -2.11 2.99 -14.24
C ILE A 111 -1.98 4.49 -13.98
N LEU A 112 -3.09 5.20 -13.78
CA LEU A 112 -3.09 6.62 -13.46
C LEU A 112 -2.36 6.90 -12.14
N THR A 113 -2.60 6.09 -11.11
CA THR A 113 -1.88 6.20 -9.83
C THR A 113 -0.36 6.03 -10.02
N MET A 114 0.06 5.01 -10.77
CA MET A 114 1.47 4.76 -11.05
C MET A 114 2.13 5.90 -11.84
N LEU A 115 1.46 6.43 -12.85
CA LEU A 115 1.97 7.54 -13.66
C LEU A 115 2.13 8.80 -12.80
N LEU A 116 1.14 9.14 -11.98
CA LEU A 116 1.20 10.31 -11.11
C LEU A 116 2.26 10.15 -10.00
N GLY A 117 2.38 8.95 -9.39
CA GLY A 117 3.45 8.66 -8.43
C GLY A 117 4.84 8.74 -9.05
N SER A 118 5.01 8.27 -10.28
CA SER A 118 6.28 8.41 -11.02
C SER A 118 6.57 9.86 -11.40
N LEU A 119 5.54 10.64 -11.73
CA LEU A 119 5.66 12.08 -12.01
C LEU A 119 6.07 12.85 -10.75
N PHE A 120 5.51 12.50 -9.58
CA PHE A 120 5.96 13.04 -8.29
C PHE A 120 7.45 12.77 -8.06
N LEU A 121 7.91 11.53 -8.25
CA LEU A 121 9.33 11.17 -8.11
C LEU A 121 10.22 11.98 -9.06
N ALA A 122 9.80 12.11 -10.31
CA ALA A 122 10.54 12.93 -11.30
C ALA A 122 10.56 14.41 -10.88
N GLY A 123 9.48 14.94 -10.30
CA GLY A 123 9.40 16.30 -9.79
C GLY A 123 10.33 16.54 -8.62
N VAL A 124 10.34 15.67 -7.63
CA VAL A 124 11.15 15.82 -6.41
C VAL A 124 12.63 15.53 -6.70
N VAL A 125 12.94 14.35 -7.24
CA VAL A 125 14.34 13.92 -7.43
C VAL A 125 14.95 14.52 -8.69
N GLY A 126 14.17 14.66 -9.77
CA GLY A 126 14.65 15.15 -11.06
C GLY A 126 14.68 16.66 -11.19
N VAL A 127 13.82 17.39 -10.53
CA VAL A 127 13.73 18.86 -10.65
C VAL A 127 14.13 19.55 -9.35
N GLU A 128 13.42 19.26 -8.26
CA GLU A 128 13.57 19.98 -7.00
C GLU A 128 14.96 19.85 -6.38
N TRP A 129 15.54 18.65 -6.40
CA TRP A 129 16.91 18.44 -5.92
C TRP A 129 17.97 19.16 -6.77
N GLN A 130 17.68 19.42 -8.05
CA GLN A 130 18.59 20.16 -8.94
C GLN A 130 18.43 21.68 -8.82
N GLU A 131 17.22 22.14 -8.49
CA GLU A 131 16.93 23.56 -8.30
C GLU A 131 17.24 24.05 -6.88
N ALA A 132 17.45 23.13 -5.92
CA ALA A 132 17.80 23.49 -4.54
C ALA A 132 19.11 24.31 -4.51
N PRO A 133 19.13 25.47 -3.83
CA PRO A 133 20.30 26.36 -3.81
C PRO A 133 21.46 25.86 -2.93
N PHE A 134 21.37 24.62 -2.43
CA PHE A 134 22.31 23.97 -1.53
C PHE A 134 22.49 22.51 -1.86
N GLY A 135 23.67 21.95 -1.59
CA GLY A 135 23.96 20.52 -1.69
C GLY A 135 23.69 19.77 -0.38
N PRO A 136 23.69 18.41 -0.40
CA PRO A 136 23.38 17.60 0.78
C PRO A 136 24.30 17.81 1.99
N SER A 137 25.52 18.33 1.77
CA SER A 137 26.56 18.59 2.77
C SER A 137 26.60 20.04 3.26
N ASP A 138 25.73 20.93 2.78
CA ASP A 138 25.78 22.38 3.06
C ASP A 138 25.10 22.76 4.37
N GLY A 139 25.21 21.92 5.38
CA GLY A 139 24.74 22.18 6.72
C GLY A 139 23.46 21.42 7.11
N ALA A 140 22.98 21.69 8.32
CA ALA A 140 21.86 20.94 8.90
C ALA A 140 20.55 21.09 8.12
N ALA A 141 20.29 22.29 7.57
CA ALA A 141 19.08 22.56 6.77
C ALA A 141 19.05 21.72 5.49
N ALA A 142 20.18 21.70 4.77
CA ALA A 142 20.33 20.88 3.57
C ALA A 142 20.23 19.39 3.89
N ALA A 143 20.96 18.92 4.89
CA ALA A 143 20.97 17.52 5.28
C ALA A 143 19.57 17.01 5.63
N ILE A 144 18.78 17.76 6.42
CA ILE A 144 17.42 17.33 6.80
C ILE A 144 16.46 17.36 5.62
N PHE A 145 16.57 18.34 4.72
CA PHE A 145 15.77 18.41 3.50
C PHE A 145 15.98 17.17 2.63
N TYR A 146 17.24 16.86 2.28
CA TYR A 146 17.55 15.68 1.46
C TYR A 146 17.22 14.36 2.15
N MET A 147 17.37 14.29 3.47
CA MET A 147 17.01 13.09 4.24
C MET A 147 15.50 12.86 4.26
N MET A 148 14.70 13.90 4.51
CA MET A 148 13.24 13.81 4.54
C MET A 148 12.69 13.49 3.15
N THR A 149 13.06 14.26 2.13
CA THR A 149 12.57 14.06 0.76
C THR A 149 13.10 12.77 0.15
N GLY A 150 14.34 12.37 0.44
CA GLY A 150 14.95 11.14 -0.03
C GLY A 150 14.33 9.89 0.57
N MET A 151 14.11 9.87 1.89
CA MET A 151 13.42 8.76 2.55
C MET A 151 11.98 8.63 2.03
N HIS A 152 11.28 9.77 1.85
CA HIS A 152 9.95 9.77 1.27
C HIS A 152 9.96 9.28 -0.19
N ALA A 153 10.87 9.78 -1.02
CA ALA A 153 11.01 9.34 -2.41
C ALA A 153 11.30 7.82 -2.52
N PHE A 154 12.10 7.27 -1.61
CA PHE A 154 12.32 5.82 -1.53
C PHE A 154 11.02 5.05 -1.25
N HIS A 155 10.16 5.54 -0.35
CA HIS A 155 8.88 4.92 -0.06
C HIS A 155 7.88 5.06 -1.22
N VAL A 156 7.84 6.21 -1.90
CA VAL A 156 7.04 6.37 -3.13
C VAL A 156 7.52 5.40 -4.21
N LEU A 157 8.84 5.26 -4.42
CA LEU A 157 9.40 4.32 -5.39
C LEU A 157 9.01 2.87 -5.08
N SER A 158 9.15 2.46 -3.82
CA SER A 158 8.72 1.11 -3.38
C SER A 158 7.22 0.92 -3.59
N GLY A 159 6.40 1.94 -3.32
CA GLY A 159 4.96 1.94 -3.59
C GLY A 159 4.65 1.75 -5.07
N VAL A 160 5.33 2.46 -5.96
CA VAL A 160 5.19 2.30 -7.42
C VAL A 160 5.53 0.86 -7.85
N ILE A 161 6.56 0.25 -7.27
CA ILE A 161 6.91 -1.15 -7.52
C ILE A 161 5.79 -2.08 -7.04
N PHE A 162 5.23 -1.87 -5.85
CA PHE A 162 4.10 -2.65 -5.35
C PHE A 162 2.86 -2.50 -6.24
N LEU A 163 2.54 -1.28 -6.67
CA LEU A 163 1.46 -1.01 -7.62
C LEU A 163 1.67 -1.78 -8.94
N ALA A 164 2.89 -1.83 -9.47
CA ALA A 164 3.23 -2.58 -10.69
C ALA A 164 2.99 -4.10 -10.51
N ILE A 165 3.38 -4.65 -9.35
CA ILE A 165 3.15 -6.06 -9.02
C ILE A 165 1.64 -6.37 -8.94
N ILE A 166 0.88 -5.51 -8.26
CA ILE A 166 -0.57 -5.64 -8.12
C ILE A 166 -1.26 -5.50 -9.48
N LEU A 167 -0.87 -4.53 -10.28
CA LEU A 167 -1.39 -4.35 -11.65
C LEU A 167 -1.15 -5.61 -12.50
N ARG A 168 0.07 -6.14 -12.50
CA ARG A 168 0.40 -7.39 -13.22
C ARG A 168 -0.46 -8.57 -12.77
N ASN A 169 -0.68 -8.71 -11.45
CA ASN A 169 -1.52 -9.76 -10.91
C ASN A 169 -3.00 -9.55 -11.28
N GLY A 170 -3.48 -8.30 -11.24
CA GLY A 170 -4.83 -7.92 -11.68
C GLY A 170 -5.07 -8.20 -13.16
N LEU A 171 -4.09 -7.91 -14.03
CA LEU A 171 -4.14 -8.24 -15.45
C LEU A 171 -4.17 -9.76 -15.72
N ARG A 172 -3.67 -10.57 -14.79
CA ARG A 172 -3.76 -12.03 -14.84
C ARG A 172 -5.04 -12.60 -14.22
N GLY A 173 -5.95 -11.75 -13.74
CA GLY A 173 -7.21 -12.17 -13.16
C GLY A 173 -7.11 -12.81 -11.77
N LYS A 174 -6.03 -12.53 -11.02
CA LYS A 174 -5.83 -13.11 -9.67
C LYS A 174 -6.73 -12.47 -8.60
N TYR A 175 -7.29 -11.29 -8.86
CA TYR A 175 -8.15 -10.58 -7.93
C TYR A 175 -9.61 -10.65 -8.38
N THR A 176 -10.50 -10.90 -7.41
CA THR A 176 -11.95 -10.89 -7.55
C THR A 176 -12.56 -9.92 -6.55
N ALA A 177 -13.85 -9.60 -6.69
CA ALA A 177 -14.57 -8.74 -5.75
C ALA A 177 -14.48 -9.24 -4.29
N GLU A 178 -14.36 -10.57 -4.09
CA GLU A 178 -14.30 -11.20 -2.76
C GLU A 178 -12.87 -11.39 -2.24
N ARG A 179 -11.88 -11.46 -3.14
CA ARG A 179 -10.49 -11.79 -2.80
C ARG A 179 -9.52 -10.79 -3.45
N HIS A 180 -9.43 -9.60 -2.87
CA HIS A 180 -8.56 -8.52 -3.36
C HIS A 180 -7.67 -7.91 -2.25
N TRP A 181 -7.42 -8.65 -1.17
CA TRP A 181 -6.59 -8.19 -0.04
C TRP A 181 -5.25 -7.56 -0.47
N GLY A 182 -4.59 -8.09 -1.50
CA GLY A 182 -3.35 -7.50 -2.00
C GLY A 182 -3.52 -6.07 -2.52
N VAL A 183 -4.69 -5.73 -3.10
CA VAL A 183 -5.01 -4.37 -3.54
C VAL A 183 -5.23 -3.46 -2.32
N GLU A 184 -6.03 -3.91 -1.34
CA GLU A 184 -6.26 -3.17 -0.08
C GLU A 184 -4.93 -2.88 0.66
N ALA A 185 -4.04 -3.87 0.74
CA ALA A 185 -2.76 -3.72 1.42
C ALA A 185 -1.87 -2.66 0.77
N VAL A 186 -1.79 -2.64 -0.56
CA VAL A 186 -1.01 -1.65 -1.29
C VAL A 186 -1.70 -0.29 -1.29
N ALA A 187 -3.04 -0.22 -1.29
CA ALA A 187 -3.78 1.01 -1.12
C ALA A 187 -3.49 1.66 0.25
N ASN A 188 -3.56 0.89 1.34
CA ASN A 188 -3.23 1.38 2.67
C ASN A 188 -1.79 1.89 2.78
N TYR A 189 -0.84 1.17 2.15
CA TYR A 189 0.55 1.61 2.09
C TYR A 189 0.70 2.92 1.31
N TRP A 190 0.05 3.05 0.13
CA TRP A 190 0.09 4.25 -0.68
C TRP A 190 -0.48 5.46 0.06
N HIS A 191 -1.63 5.30 0.70
CA HIS A 191 -2.25 6.36 1.50
C HIS A 191 -1.42 6.76 2.72
N PHE A 192 -0.71 5.80 3.34
CA PHE A 192 0.25 6.10 4.40
C PHE A 192 1.40 6.99 3.89
N VAL A 193 1.98 6.65 2.74
CA VAL A 193 3.05 7.44 2.13
C VAL A 193 2.56 8.85 1.79
N ASP A 194 1.36 9.00 1.23
CA ASP A 194 0.73 10.29 0.96
C ASP A 194 0.50 11.10 2.25
N LEU A 195 0.03 10.44 3.32
CA LEU A 195 -0.18 11.06 4.62
C LEU A 195 1.13 11.63 5.19
N VAL A 196 2.23 10.91 5.08
CA VAL A 196 3.56 11.39 5.49
C VAL A 196 3.92 12.67 4.75
N TRP A 197 3.65 12.76 3.44
CA TRP A 197 3.93 13.96 2.65
C TRP A 197 3.08 15.15 3.06
N ILE A 198 1.82 14.95 3.46
CA ILE A 198 0.95 16.01 3.99
C ILE A 198 1.55 16.68 5.21
N PHE A 199 2.34 15.97 6.03
CA PHE A 199 3.08 16.56 7.15
C PHE A 199 4.45 17.15 6.72
N PHE A 200 5.14 16.50 5.79
CA PHE A 200 6.46 16.92 5.33
C PHE A 200 6.40 18.21 4.52
N TYR A 201 5.42 18.34 3.63
CA TYR A 201 5.26 19.53 2.80
C TYR A 201 5.12 20.82 3.64
N PRO A 202 4.18 20.95 4.59
CA PRO A 202 4.12 22.14 5.42
C PRO A 202 5.40 22.38 6.24
N ALA A 203 6.00 21.31 6.78
CA ALA A 203 7.20 21.44 7.60
C ALA A 203 8.41 21.94 6.81
N LEU A 204 8.54 21.61 5.53
CA LEU A 204 9.66 22.02 4.68
C LEU A 204 9.40 23.34 3.95
N TYR A 205 8.16 23.58 3.50
CA TYR A 205 7.86 24.68 2.56
C TYR A 205 7.05 25.83 3.17
N LEU A 206 6.24 25.58 4.19
CA LEU A 206 5.28 26.57 4.70
C LEU A 206 5.63 27.09 6.10
N ILE A 207 6.09 26.21 6.99
CA ILE A 207 6.32 26.57 8.39
C ILE A 207 7.71 27.14 8.56
N GLY A 208 7.76 28.43 8.90
CA GLY A 208 8.98 29.14 9.28
C GLY A 208 9.20 30.44 8.54
N VAL A 209 10.19 31.19 9.04
CA VAL A 209 10.73 32.40 8.40
C VAL A 209 11.96 32.04 7.57
N LEU A 210 12.20 32.77 6.51
CA LEU A 210 13.40 32.63 5.67
C LEU A 210 14.65 33.10 6.40
#